data_05515bbfa7f7546d6bc412aa38ede7aa
#
_entry.id   05515bbfa7f7546d6bc412aa38ede7aa
#
_cell.length_a   1.000
_cell.length_b   1.000
_cell.length_c   1.000
_cell.angle_alpha   90.00
_cell.angle_beta   90.00
_cell.angle_gamma   90.00
#
_symmetry.space_group_name_H-M   'P 1'
#
loop_
_entity.id
_entity.type
_entity.pdbx_description
1 polymer ?
#
loop_
_entity_poly.entity_id
_entity_poly.type
_entity_poly.pdbx_seq_one_letter_code
_entity_poly.pdbx_strand_id
1 'polypeptide(L)'
;MSDESSQRKHERAAVTLVVDYDGAEDFVGDYTENLSRGGTFIHTSRPFEIGSVVRLVLSFPGLLQAVAIDAVVRWARSEPDLGVGVEFLEGPGREALAALVDRIQRRDPRTVARVVRLLVVDDNTHVSSLICNGLQASAKRSIGELAFEPTTAETGMDALHRLRTETFDAVLMDVYLPVMDGHRAIEIARKELALAKLPIIAFSAGGPVARDLALHAGATMFLDKPVRLRQLVETIQQLVDAQPD
;
A
#
# COMPACT_ATOMS: atom_id res chain seq x y z
N MET A 1 -42.31 -10.04 15.40
CA MET A 1 -41.24 -10.40 14.45
C MET A 1 -41.49 -9.54 13.22
N SER A 2 -40.90 -8.35 13.24
CA SER A 2 -41.10 -7.33 12.19
C SER A 2 -39.83 -7.30 11.34
N ASP A 3 -40.09 -7.44 10.07
CA ASP A 3 -39.14 -7.58 8.96
C ASP A 3 -38.29 -6.30 8.76
N GLU A 4 -37.03 -6.31 9.24
CA GLU A 4 -36.07 -5.22 9.07
C GLU A 4 -35.30 -5.30 7.74
N SER A 5 -35.70 -6.13 6.79
CA SER A 5 -34.98 -6.39 5.55
C SER A 5 -35.31 -5.44 4.38
N SER A 6 -36.15 -4.42 4.55
CA SER A 6 -36.77 -3.70 3.42
C SER A 6 -36.30 -2.27 3.15
N GLN A 7 -35.09 -1.82 3.55
CA GLN A 7 -34.67 -0.45 3.21
C GLN A 7 -33.18 -0.29 2.80
N ARG A 8 -32.57 -1.28 2.16
CA ARG A 8 -31.23 -1.07 1.59
C ARG A 8 -31.35 -0.56 0.15
N LYS A 9 -31.24 0.77 -0.03
CA LYS A 9 -31.36 1.44 -1.34
C LYS A 9 -30.17 1.25 -2.30
N HIS A 10 -29.03 0.73 -1.85
CA HIS A 10 -27.80 0.67 -2.64
C HIS A 10 -27.03 -0.63 -2.40
N GLU A 11 -26.49 -1.19 -3.48
CA GLU A 11 -25.60 -2.36 -3.46
C GLU A 11 -24.25 -1.98 -2.80
N ARG A 12 -23.72 -2.89 -1.97
CA ARG A 12 -22.46 -2.67 -1.25
C ARG A 12 -21.31 -3.31 -2.01
N ALA A 13 -20.23 -2.56 -2.22
CA ALA A 13 -18.97 -3.09 -2.70
C ALA A 13 -18.08 -3.48 -1.50
N ALA A 14 -17.46 -4.66 -1.57
CA ALA A 14 -16.46 -5.08 -0.58
C ALA A 14 -15.13 -4.37 -0.88
N VAL A 15 -15.01 -3.12 -0.44
CA VAL A 15 -13.80 -2.31 -0.59
C VAL A 15 -13.47 -1.71 0.78
N THR A 16 -12.28 -2.02 1.27
CA THR A 16 -11.75 -1.40 2.48
C THR A 16 -10.99 -0.14 2.09
N LEU A 17 -11.39 1.01 2.61
CA LEU A 17 -10.73 2.29 2.39
C LEU A 17 -10.12 2.79 3.69
N VAL A 18 -8.98 3.44 3.59
CA VAL A 18 -8.40 4.23 4.68
C VAL A 18 -9.16 5.55 4.76
N VAL A 19 -9.55 5.95 5.96
CA VAL A 19 -10.28 7.19 6.22
C VAL A 19 -9.36 8.15 6.96
N ASP A 20 -9.07 9.28 6.35
CA ASP A 20 -8.43 10.41 6.99
C ASP A 20 -9.47 11.51 7.27
N TYR A 21 -9.25 12.28 8.34
CA TYR A 21 -10.12 13.38 8.73
C TYR A 21 -9.41 14.71 8.49
N ASP A 22 -10.12 15.67 7.89
CA ASP A 22 -9.59 17.00 7.64
C ASP A 22 -9.31 17.70 8.98
N GLY A 23 -8.05 18.09 9.22
CA GLY A 23 -7.63 18.80 10.45
C GLY A 23 -7.20 17.92 11.64
N ALA A 24 -7.05 16.61 11.49
CA ALA A 24 -6.47 15.76 12.53
C ALA A 24 -4.94 15.78 12.44
N GLU A 25 -4.26 16.28 13.48
CA GLU A 25 -2.78 16.33 13.54
C GLU A 25 -2.13 14.95 13.72
N ASP A 26 -2.89 13.94 14.17
CA ASP A 26 -2.42 12.57 14.33
C ASP A 26 -3.01 11.67 13.23
N PHE A 27 -2.16 11.13 12.38
CA PHE A 27 -2.48 10.12 11.38
C PHE A 27 -2.83 8.77 12.05
N VAL A 28 -4.02 8.65 12.58
CA VAL A 28 -4.60 7.35 12.90
C VAL A 28 -5.49 6.99 11.73
N GLY A 29 -5.02 6.11 10.85
CA GLY A 29 -5.80 5.63 9.72
C GLY A 29 -6.94 4.73 10.22
N ASP A 30 -8.17 5.22 10.19
CA ASP A 30 -9.37 4.42 10.34
C ASP A 30 -9.69 3.75 8.98
N TYR A 31 -10.49 2.71 8.97
CA TYR A 31 -10.85 2.00 7.74
C TYR A 31 -12.35 1.75 7.64
N THR A 32 -12.84 1.67 6.41
CA THR A 32 -14.25 1.43 6.12
C THR A 32 -14.53 -0.05 5.92
N GLU A 33 -15.72 -0.46 6.32
CA GLU A 33 -16.29 -1.74 5.97
C GLU A 33 -17.52 -1.54 5.06
N ASN A 34 -17.58 -2.25 3.94
CA ASN A 34 -18.76 -2.26 3.07
C ASN A 34 -19.18 -0.88 2.54
N LEU A 35 -18.35 -0.28 1.71
CA LEU A 35 -18.67 0.97 1.03
C LEU A 35 -19.89 0.87 0.12
N SER A 36 -20.80 1.83 0.18
CA SER A 36 -21.93 1.97 -0.71
C SER A 36 -22.01 3.40 -1.27
N ARG A 37 -22.87 3.62 -2.27
CA ARG A 37 -23.11 4.99 -2.80
C ARG A 37 -23.80 5.93 -1.80
N GLY A 38 -24.35 5.41 -0.71
CA GLY A 38 -25.11 6.19 0.27
C GLY A 38 -24.42 6.37 1.60
N GLY A 39 -23.39 5.58 1.92
CA GLY A 39 -22.71 5.63 3.21
C GLY A 39 -21.81 4.44 3.45
N THR A 40 -21.14 4.44 4.59
CA THR A 40 -20.24 3.37 5.01
C THR A 40 -20.23 3.23 6.53
N PHE A 41 -19.67 2.13 7.01
CA PHE A 41 -19.28 1.97 8.41
C PHE A 41 -17.78 2.22 8.53
N ILE A 42 -17.37 3.01 9.51
CA ILE A 42 -15.99 3.34 9.79
C ILE A 42 -15.60 2.72 11.13
N HIS A 43 -14.62 1.82 11.13
CA HIS A 43 -14.02 1.31 12.35
C HIS A 43 -13.14 2.39 12.96
N THR A 44 -13.51 2.89 14.12
CA THR A 44 -12.82 3.98 14.81
C THR A 44 -13.05 3.92 16.30
N SER A 45 -12.03 4.25 17.08
CA SER A 45 -12.13 4.48 18.52
C SER A 45 -12.42 5.94 18.86
N ARG A 46 -12.47 6.83 17.87
CA ARG A 46 -12.77 8.26 18.09
C ARG A 46 -14.23 8.43 18.44
N PRO A 47 -14.55 9.26 19.44
CA PRO A 47 -15.91 9.61 19.75
C PRO A 47 -16.48 10.58 18.71
N PHE A 48 -17.62 10.24 18.13
CA PHE A 48 -18.38 11.11 17.25
C PHE A 48 -19.79 11.32 17.78
N GLU A 49 -20.30 12.54 17.70
CA GLU A 49 -21.68 12.83 18.05
C GLU A 49 -22.63 12.41 16.90
N ILE A 50 -23.70 11.69 17.23
CA ILE A 50 -24.74 11.35 16.26
C ILE A 50 -25.40 12.61 15.74
N GLY A 51 -25.49 12.76 14.42
CA GLY A 51 -25.98 13.96 13.73
C GLY A 51 -24.88 14.96 13.36
N SER A 52 -23.65 14.82 13.86
CA SER A 52 -22.55 15.69 13.45
C SER A 52 -22.15 15.45 11.99
N VAL A 53 -21.68 16.51 11.33
CA VAL A 53 -21.12 16.47 9.98
C VAL A 53 -19.62 16.27 10.10
N VAL A 54 -19.10 15.28 9.39
CA VAL A 54 -17.68 14.97 9.33
C VAL A 54 -17.20 15.01 7.88
N ARG A 55 -16.01 15.56 7.66
CA ARG A 55 -15.34 15.51 6.37
C ARG A 55 -14.38 14.34 6.33
N LEU A 56 -14.60 13.45 5.39
CA LEU A 56 -13.82 12.23 5.21
C LEU A 56 -12.96 12.36 3.96
N VAL A 57 -11.73 11.86 4.01
CA VAL A 57 -10.88 11.67 2.84
C VAL A 57 -10.69 10.16 2.68
N LEU A 58 -11.32 9.60 1.67
CA LEU A 58 -11.31 8.17 1.38
C LEU A 58 -10.17 7.83 0.45
N SER A 59 -9.31 6.90 0.85
CA SER A 59 -8.17 6.44 0.07
C SER A 59 -7.91 4.95 0.30
N PHE A 60 -7.17 4.31 -0.59
CA PHE A 60 -6.63 2.96 -0.43
C PHE A 60 -5.35 2.82 -1.25
N PRO A 61 -4.47 1.86 -0.95
CA PRO A 61 -3.29 1.59 -1.76
C PRO A 61 -3.68 1.36 -3.22
N GLY A 62 -3.04 2.10 -4.13
CA GLY A 62 -3.36 2.05 -5.56
C GLY A 62 -4.40 3.06 -6.05
N LEU A 63 -5.12 3.76 -5.17
CA LEU A 63 -6.01 4.84 -5.61
C LEU A 63 -5.20 6.06 -6.02
N LEU A 64 -5.33 6.47 -7.29
CA LEU A 64 -4.56 7.59 -7.86
C LEU A 64 -4.99 8.95 -7.31
N GLN A 65 -6.25 9.08 -6.87
CA GLN A 65 -6.79 10.31 -6.33
C GLN A 65 -7.76 10.03 -5.19
N ALA A 66 -7.41 10.48 -3.98
CA ALA A 66 -8.30 10.38 -2.82
C ALA A 66 -9.60 11.18 -3.02
N VAL A 67 -10.69 10.68 -2.47
CA VAL A 67 -12.03 11.29 -2.59
C VAL A 67 -12.39 11.94 -1.26
N ALA A 68 -12.51 13.28 -1.25
CA ALA A 68 -13.03 14.02 -0.12
C ALA A 68 -14.56 14.06 -0.18
N ILE A 69 -15.23 13.70 0.93
CA ILE A 69 -16.70 13.64 1.01
C ILE A 69 -17.20 14.07 2.38
N ASP A 70 -18.26 14.84 2.41
CA ASP A 70 -18.93 15.22 3.66
C ASP A 70 -19.98 14.15 4.01
N ALA A 71 -20.06 13.78 5.28
CA ALA A 71 -20.97 12.74 5.75
C ALA A 71 -21.57 13.12 7.11
N VAL A 72 -22.76 12.57 7.40
CA VAL A 72 -23.42 12.71 8.70
C VAL A 72 -23.31 11.41 9.47
N VAL A 73 -22.89 11.48 10.71
CA VAL A 73 -22.88 10.36 11.64
C VAL A 73 -24.33 9.99 11.99
N ARG A 74 -24.75 8.78 11.62
CA ARG A 74 -26.14 8.31 11.82
C ARG A 74 -26.30 7.45 13.05
N TRP A 75 -25.29 6.65 13.35
CA TRP A 75 -25.31 5.75 14.51
C TRP A 75 -23.88 5.38 14.90
N ALA A 76 -23.70 4.96 16.14
CA ALA A 76 -22.44 4.46 16.66
C ALA A 76 -22.63 3.03 17.19
N ARG A 77 -21.60 2.22 17.12
CA ARG A 77 -21.52 0.87 17.66
C ARG A 77 -20.45 0.81 18.73
N SER A 78 -20.78 0.17 19.87
CA SER A 78 -19.84 -0.17 20.93
C SER A 78 -19.18 -1.53 20.68
N GLU A 79 -18.24 -1.94 21.54
CA GLU A 79 -17.60 -3.25 21.44
C GLU A 79 -18.57 -4.40 21.12
N PRO A 80 -18.15 -5.45 20.38
CA PRO A 80 -16.78 -5.71 19.90
C PRO A 80 -16.36 -4.96 18.63
N ASP A 81 -17.30 -4.42 17.86
CA ASP A 81 -17.06 -3.76 16.57
C ASP A 81 -17.21 -2.24 16.71
N LEU A 82 -16.28 -1.61 17.44
CA LEU A 82 -16.32 -0.18 17.70
C LEU A 82 -16.24 0.63 16.40
N GLY A 83 -17.17 1.60 16.24
CA GLY A 83 -17.19 2.43 15.04
C GLY A 83 -18.47 3.22 14.85
N VAL A 84 -18.55 3.91 13.72
CA VAL A 84 -19.69 4.76 13.36
C VAL A 84 -20.20 4.46 11.96
N GLY A 85 -21.53 4.45 11.81
CA GLY A 85 -22.19 4.44 10.52
C GLY A 85 -22.43 5.86 10.04
N VAL A 86 -21.96 6.18 8.84
CA VAL A 86 -22.09 7.50 8.23
C VAL A 86 -22.92 7.42 6.96
N GLU A 87 -23.70 8.49 6.70
CA GLU A 87 -24.42 8.70 5.46
C GLU A 87 -23.75 9.86 4.71
N PHE A 88 -23.40 9.65 3.45
CA PHE A 88 -22.77 10.65 2.61
C PHE A 88 -23.77 11.75 2.21
N LEU A 89 -23.36 13.00 2.37
CA LEU A 89 -24.14 14.14 1.94
C LEU A 89 -24.11 14.26 0.41
N GLU A 90 -25.20 14.83 -0.14
CA GLU A 90 -25.23 15.20 -1.57
C GLU A 90 -24.16 16.25 -1.88
N GLY A 91 -23.49 16.09 -3.00
CA GLY A 91 -22.47 17.02 -3.45
C GLY A 91 -21.39 16.38 -4.31
N PRO A 92 -20.39 17.16 -4.73
CA PRO A 92 -19.33 16.71 -5.65
C PRO A 92 -18.55 15.50 -5.15
N GLY A 93 -18.33 15.39 -3.83
CA GLY A 93 -17.64 14.24 -3.22
C GLY A 93 -18.43 12.94 -3.37
N ARG A 94 -19.75 12.97 -3.20
CA ARG A 94 -20.61 11.81 -3.39
C ARG A 94 -20.68 11.38 -4.86
N GLU A 95 -20.73 12.32 -5.78
CA GLU A 95 -20.68 12.05 -7.22
C GLU A 95 -19.34 11.44 -7.63
N ALA A 96 -18.22 11.98 -7.11
CA ALA A 96 -16.88 11.45 -7.35
C ALA A 96 -16.73 10.03 -6.79
N LEU A 97 -17.26 9.77 -5.58
CA LEU A 97 -17.26 8.44 -4.99
C LEU A 97 -18.10 7.43 -5.79
N ALA A 98 -19.28 7.82 -6.24
CA ALA A 98 -20.14 6.96 -7.07
C ALA A 98 -19.43 6.60 -8.39
N ALA A 99 -18.82 7.58 -9.04
CA ALA A 99 -18.02 7.36 -10.25
C ALA A 99 -16.79 6.47 -9.99
N LEU A 100 -16.15 6.62 -8.83
CA LEU A 100 -15.03 5.77 -8.42
C LEU A 100 -15.48 4.31 -8.24
N VAL A 101 -16.57 4.06 -7.50
CA VAL A 101 -17.12 2.72 -7.28
C VAL A 101 -17.48 2.05 -8.61
N ASP A 102 -18.12 2.77 -9.52
CA ASP A 102 -18.45 2.26 -10.86
C ASP A 102 -17.20 1.89 -11.68
N ARG A 103 -16.15 2.70 -11.62
CA ARG A 103 -14.88 2.42 -12.30
C ARG A 103 -14.15 1.22 -11.70
N ILE A 104 -14.15 1.08 -10.38
CA ILE A 104 -13.57 -0.09 -9.69
C ILE A 104 -14.32 -1.37 -10.11
N GLN A 105 -15.66 -1.34 -10.12
CA GLN A 105 -16.48 -2.48 -10.54
C GLN A 105 -16.23 -2.89 -12.00
N ARG A 106 -15.96 -1.90 -12.87
CA ARG A 106 -15.60 -2.14 -14.29
C ARG A 106 -14.13 -2.50 -14.49
N ARG A 107 -13.31 -2.54 -13.43
CA ARG A 107 -11.87 -2.76 -13.48
C ARG A 107 -11.15 -1.80 -14.44
N ASP A 108 -11.55 -0.52 -14.42
CA ASP A 108 -10.91 0.50 -15.26
C ASP A 108 -9.47 0.74 -14.78
N PRO A 109 -8.44 0.44 -15.59
CA PRO A 109 -7.03 0.57 -15.19
C PRO A 109 -6.60 2.01 -14.88
N ARG A 110 -7.40 3.02 -15.31
CA ARG A 110 -7.15 4.43 -15.02
C ARG A 110 -7.60 4.85 -13.62
N THR A 111 -8.22 3.93 -12.87
CA THR A 111 -8.79 4.23 -11.56
C THR A 111 -7.89 3.76 -10.43
N VAL A 112 -7.26 2.62 -10.62
CA VAL A 112 -6.45 1.95 -9.60
C VAL A 112 -5.10 1.62 -10.22
N ALA A 113 -4.05 2.17 -9.66
CA ALA A 113 -2.69 1.78 -10.02
C ALA A 113 -2.44 0.32 -9.61
N ARG A 114 -1.56 -0.35 -10.32
CA ARG A 114 -1.05 -1.66 -9.89
C ARG A 114 -0.32 -1.49 -8.57
N VAL A 115 -0.76 -2.20 -7.54
CA VAL A 115 -0.07 -2.20 -6.24
C VAL A 115 1.13 -3.13 -6.32
N VAL A 116 2.30 -2.60 -6.00
CA VAL A 116 3.57 -3.33 -5.92
C VAL A 116 3.94 -3.54 -4.46
N ARG A 117 3.87 -4.79 -4.00
CA ARG A 117 4.34 -5.19 -2.66
C ARG A 117 5.86 -5.29 -2.71
N LEU A 118 6.52 -4.38 -2.05
CA LEU A 118 7.98 -4.25 -2.09
C LEU A 118 8.59 -4.59 -0.74
N LEU A 119 9.51 -5.55 -0.70
CA LEU A 119 10.35 -5.78 0.47
C LEU A 119 11.59 -4.89 0.38
N VAL A 120 11.80 -4.01 1.36
CA VAL A 120 12.98 -3.13 1.48
C VAL A 120 13.85 -3.64 2.62
N VAL A 121 15.06 -4.07 2.29
CA VAL A 121 16.02 -4.65 3.25
C VAL A 121 17.25 -3.77 3.37
N ASP A 122 17.38 -3.10 4.50
CA ASP A 122 18.48 -2.20 4.84
C ASP A 122 18.57 -2.11 6.37
N ASP A 123 19.74 -2.26 6.96
CA ASP A 123 19.97 -2.18 8.40
C ASP A 123 19.87 -0.75 8.93
N ASN A 124 19.96 0.24 8.06
CA ASN A 124 19.73 1.63 8.40
C ASN A 124 18.25 1.98 8.27
N THR A 125 17.55 2.02 9.41
CA THR A 125 16.11 2.33 9.48
C THR A 125 15.75 3.71 8.92
N HIS A 126 16.68 4.67 8.91
CA HIS A 126 16.46 5.98 8.29
C HIS A 126 16.44 5.86 6.75
N VAL A 127 17.32 5.04 6.18
CA VAL A 127 17.38 4.81 4.73
C VAL A 127 16.12 4.08 4.28
N SER A 128 15.74 2.99 4.94
CA SER A 128 14.54 2.23 4.60
C SER A 128 13.27 3.09 4.76
N SER A 129 13.15 3.88 5.83
CA SER A 129 12.03 4.82 6.02
C SER A 129 11.97 5.90 4.94
N LEU A 130 13.12 6.48 4.56
CA LEU A 130 13.18 7.48 3.49
C LEU A 130 12.72 6.89 2.15
N ILE A 131 13.17 5.69 1.82
CA ILE A 131 12.77 4.97 0.61
C ILE A 131 11.26 4.69 0.64
N CYS A 132 10.74 4.10 1.72
CA CYS A 132 9.33 3.76 1.86
C CYS A 132 8.43 5.00 1.74
N ASN A 133 8.73 6.06 2.49
CA ASN A 133 7.98 7.32 2.44
C ASN A 133 8.05 7.96 1.04
N GLY A 134 9.21 7.93 0.41
CA GLY A 134 9.40 8.44 -0.95
C GLY A 134 8.56 7.67 -1.98
N LEU A 135 8.55 6.35 -1.92
CA LEU A 135 7.77 5.49 -2.80
C LEU A 135 6.25 5.71 -2.61
N GLN A 136 5.79 5.77 -1.37
CA GLN A 136 4.38 6.08 -1.07
C GLN A 136 3.97 7.48 -1.52
N ALA A 137 4.85 8.47 -1.37
CA ALA A 137 4.60 9.83 -1.85
C ALA A 137 4.62 9.93 -3.38
N SER A 138 5.40 9.09 -4.08
CA SER A 138 5.46 9.07 -5.55
C SER A 138 4.13 8.64 -6.17
N ALA A 139 3.44 7.69 -5.57
CA ALA A 139 2.12 7.25 -5.99
C ALA A 139 1.09 8.42 -5.98
N LYS A 140 1.19 9.30 -4.97
CA LYS A 140 0.30 10.48 -4.85
C LYS A 140 0.59 11.57 -5.91
N ARG A 141 1.74 11.55 -6.57
CA ARG A 141 2.20 12.58 -7.53
C ARG A 141 2.11 12.17 -8.99
N SER A 142 1.46 11.08 -9.32
CA SER A 142 1.35 10.56 -10.70
C SER A 142 2.70 10.29 -11.39
N ILE A 143 3.70 9.88 -10.63
CA ILE A 143 4.98 9.43 -11.20
C ILE A 143 4.85 7.93 -11.44
N GLY A 144 4.17 7.55 -12.51
CA GLY A 144 3.94 6.16 -12.89
C GLY A 144 2.56 5.63 -12.47
N GLU A 145 2.13 4.57 -13.11
CA GLU A 145 0.85 3.87 -12.86
C GLU A 145 0.97 2.85 -11.70
N LEU A 146 1.97 3.01 -10.82
CA LEU A 146 2.22 2.10 -9.70
C LEU A 146 1.94 2.77 -8.36
N ALA A 147 1.32 2.02 -7.47
CA ALA A 147 1.29 2.29 -6.03
C ALA A 147 2.20 1.30 -5.32
N PHE A 148 2.84 1.72 -4.22
CA PHE A 148 3.79 0.89 -3.50
C PHE A 148 3.27 0.57 -2.10
N GLU A 149 3.35 -0.70 -1.72
CA GLU A 149 3.12 -1.21 -0.38
C GLU A 149 4.45 -1.78 0.15
N PRO A 150 5.30 -0.93 0.77
CA PRO A 150 6.61 -1.36 1.24
C PRO A 150 6.52 -2.03 2.61
N THR A 151 7.23 -3.15 2.74
CA THR A 151 7.52 -3.83 4.00
C THR A 151 9.02 -3.78 4.23
N THR A 152 9.48 -3.60 5.46
CA THR A 152 10.92 -3.46 5.78
C THR A 152 11.46 -4.70 6.49
N ALA A 153 12.76 -4.96 6.29
CA ALA A 153 13.56 -5.92 7.04
C ALA A 153 14.96 -5.33 7.29
N GLU A 154 15.59 -5.69 8.40
CA GLU A 154 16.89 -5.13 8.80
C GLU A 154 18.07 -6.11 8.57
N THR A 155 17.80 -7.38 8.33
CA THR A 155 18.80 -8.42 8.12
C THR A 155 18.42 -9.34 6.97
N GLY A 156 19.41 -10.02 6.39
CA GLY A 156 19.17 -11.06 5.39
C GLY A 156 18.31 -12.22 5.93
N MET A 157 18.43 -12.52 7.23
CA MET A 157 17.60 -13.56 7.87
C MET A 157 16.14 -13.16 7.99
N ASP A 158 15.84 -11.92 8.39
CA ASP A 158 14.48 -11.40 8.45
C ASP A 158 13.86 -11.31 7.04
N ALA A 159 14.64 -10.88 6.06
CA ALA A 159 14.21 -10.89 4.67
C ALA A 159 13.79 -12.28 4.19
N LEU A 160 14.61 -13.32 4.49
CA LEU A 160 14.28 -14.70 4.13
C LEU A 160 13.06 -15.24 4.88
N HIS A 161 12.87 -14.84 6.14
CA HIS A 161 11.67 -15.20 6.90
C HIS A 161 10.41 -14.64 6.23
N ARG A 162 10.43 -13.34 5.87
CA ARG A 162 9.32 -12.69 5.17
C ARG A 162 9.06 -13.30 3.81
N LEU A 163 10.10 -13.58 3.02
CA LEU A 163 9.97 -14.22 1.72
C LEU A 163 9.37 -15.66 1.76
N ARG A 164 9.39 -16.31 2.93
CA ARG A 164 8.71 -17.61 3.14
C ARG A 164 7.24 -17.47 3.53
N THR A 165 6.89 -16.38 4.21
CA THR A 165 5.57 -16.19 4.84
C THR A 165 4.68 -15.23 4.09
N GLU A 166 5.25 -14.34 3.29
CA GLU A 166 4.58 -13.28 2.56
C GLU A 166 4.95 -13.33 1.08
N THR A 167 4.11 -12.71 0.25
CA THR A 167 4.37 -12.61 -1.20
C THR A 167 4.73 -11.18 -1.56
N PHE A 168 5.79 -11.01 -2.35
CA PHE A 168 6.29 -9.73 -2.83
C PHE A 168 6.38 -9.72 -4.35
N ASP A 169 6.23 -8.54 -4.94
CA ASP A 169 6.35 -8.32 -6.38
C ASP A 169 7.77 -7.87 -6.76
N ALA A 170 8.52 -7.31 -5.80
CA ALA A 170 9.95 -7.00 -5.93
C ALA A 170 10.62 -6.93 -4.56
N VAL A 171 11.95 -7.03 -4.56
CA VAL A 171 12.80 -6.86 -3.37
C VAL A 171 13.87 -5.83 -3.66
N LEU A 172 14.08 -4.89 -2.74
CA LEU A 172 15.23 -4.00 -2.69
C LEU A 172 16.13 -4.46 -1.53
N MET A 173 17.36 -4.92 -1.83
CA MET A 173 18.24 -5.61 -0.89
C MET A 173 19.59 -4.92 -0.78
N ASP A 174 19.96 -4.41 0.40
CA ASP A 174 21.37 -4.02 0.63
C ASP A 174 22.27 -5.26 0.55
N VAL A 175 23.44 -5.09 -0.01
CA VAL A 175 24.42 -6.17 -0.15
C VAL A 175 25.09 -6.50 1.18
N TYR A 176 25.36 -5.48 1.99
CA TYR A 176 26.03 -5.63 3.28
C TYR A 176 25.03 -5.39 4.41
N LEU A 177 24.69 -6.45 5.12
CA LEU A 177 23.75 -6.45 6.22
C LEU A 177 24.36 -7.16 7.43
N PRO A 178 23.94 -6.83 8.66
CA PRO A 178 24.36 -7.56 9.84
C PRO A 178 23.75 -8.97 9.85
N VAL A 179 24.38 -9.86 10.60
CA VAL A 179 23.97 -11.26 10.83
C VAL A 179 24.05 -12.12 9.57
N MET A 180 23.47 -11.69 8.47
CA MET A 180 23.53 -12.34 7.16
C MET A 180 23.56 -11.28 6.06
N ASP A 181 24.61 -11.28 5.28
CA ASP A 181 24.74 -10.40 4.12
C ASP A 181 23.61 -10.59 3.11
N GLY A 182 23.21 -9.49 2.45
CA GLY A 182 22.14 -9.50 1.47
C GLY A 182 22.44 -10.36 0.25
N HIS A 183 23.69 -10.40 -0.24
CA HIS A 183 24.06 -11.28 -1.35
C HIS A 183 23.86 -12.76 -0.97
N ARG A 184 24.14 -13.13 0.29
CA ARG A 184 23.87 -14.50 0.76
C ARG A 184 22.37 -14.78 0.84
N ALA A 185 21.57 -13.83 1.32
CA ALA A 185 20.12 -13.95 1.33
C ALA A 185 19.55 -14.09 -0.09
N ILE A 186 20.09 -13.33 -1.07
CA ILE A 186 19.70 -13.46 -2.48
C ILE A 186 19.99 -14.88 -3.00
N GLU A 187 21.17 -15.42 -2.73
CA GLU A 187 21.56 -16.77 -3.14
C GLU A 187 20.59 -17.83 -2.59
N ILE A 188 20.24 -17.76 -1.30
CA ILE A 188 19.27 -18.64 -0.65
C ILE A 188 17.88 -18.48 -1.26
N ALA A 189 17.43 -17.25 -1.48
CA ALA A 189 16.14 -16.98 -2.10
C ALA A 189 16.03 -17.63 -3.49
N ARG A 190 17.10 -17.60 -4.28
CA ARG A 190 17.15 -18.22 -5.61
C ARG A 190 17.21 -19.75 -5.54
N LYS A 191 18.08 -20.30 -4.70
CA LYS A 191 18.39 -21.74 -4.67
C LYS A 191 17.43 -22.55 -3.80
N GLU A 192 17.06 -22.02 -2.64
CA GLU A 192 16.30 -22.79 -1.63
C GLU A 192 14.80 -22.44 -1.62
N LEU A 193 14.44 -21.17 -1.89
CA LEU A 193 13.04 -20.75 -1.94
C LEU A 193 12.44 -20.79 -3.34
N ALA A 194 13.24 -21.18 -4.34
CA ALA A 194 12.85 -21.26 -5.76
C ALA A 194 12.24 -19.96 -6.33
N LEU A 195 12.61 -18.80 -5.78
CA LEU A 195 12.12 -17.48 -6.21
C LEU A 195 12.88 -16.98 -7.46
N ALA A 196 12.97 -17.81 -8.48
CA ALA A 196 13.77 -17.52 -9.69
C ALA A 196 13.26 -16.30 -10.46
N LYS A 197 11.96 -16.05 -10.45
CA LYS A 197 11.32 -14.95 -11.20
C LYS A 197 11.16 -13.66 -10.39
N LEU A 198 11.27 -13.70 -9.06
CA LEU A 198 11.09 -12.51 -8.24
C LEU A 198 12.19 -11.48 -8.53
N PRO A 199 11.88 -10.25 -8.97
CA PRO A 199 12.87 -9.21 -9.14
C PRO A 199 13.56 -8.87 -7.82
N ILE A 200 14.87 -8.99 -7.78
CA ILE A 200 15.68 -8.57 -6.65
C ILE A 200 16.67 -7.50 -7.13
N ILE A 201 16.44 -6.28 -6.66
CA ILE A 201 17.31 -5.14 -6.92
C ILE A 201 18.28 -5.06 -5.75
N ALA A 202 19.54 -5.38 -5.97
CA ALA A 202 20.56 -5.15 -4.98
C ALA A 202 21.01 -3.68 -5.03
N PHE A 203 21.30 -3.09 -3.88
CA PHE A 203 21.82 -1.71 -3.81
C PHE A 203 22.87 -1.58 -2.72
N SER A 204 23.93 -0.85 -2.98
CA SER A 204 25.03 -0.71 -1.99
C SER A 204 25.96 0.46 -2.33
N ALA A 205 26.70 0.94 -1.32
CA ALA A 205 27.82 1.86 -1.51
C ALA A 205 29.16 1.14 -1.79
N GLY A 206 29.17 -0.18 -1.85
CA GLY A 206 30.40 -0.98 -1.95
C GLY A 206 31.02 -1.09 -3.36
N GLY A 207 30.50 -0.35 -4.34
CA GLY A 207 31.06 -0.25 -5.68
C GLY A 207 31.10 -1.59 -6.45
N PRO A 208 32.13 -1.81 -7.31
CA PRO A 208 32.21 -2.97 -8.19
C PRO A 208 32.17 -4.31 -7.45
N VAL A 209 32.81 -4.41 -6.29
CA VAL A 209 32.86 -5.66 -5.51
C VAL A 209 31.45 -6.06 -5.03
N ALA A 210 30.68 -5.11 -4.48
CA ALA A 210 29.32 -5.36 -4.05
C ALA A 210 28.41 -5.75 -5.24
N ARG A 211 28.61 -5.09 -6.39
CA ARG A 211 27.91 -5.40 -7.63
C ARG A 211 28.16 -6.84 -8.07
N ASP A 212 29.43 -7.24 -8.13
CA ASP A 212 29.81 -8.59 -8.55
C ASP A 212 29.24 -9.65 -7.61
N LEU A 213 29.31 -9.44 -6.29
CA LEU A 213 28.73 -10.34 -5.30
C LEU A 213 27.22 -10.48 -5.49
N ALA A 214 26.49 -9.38 -5.66
CA ALA A 214 25.05 -9.38 -5.82
C ALA A 214 24.62 -10.08 -7.12
N LEU A 215 25.27 -9.78 -8.24
CA LEU A 215 24.93 -10.38 -9.54
C LEU A 215 25.24 -11.89 -9.56
N HIS A 216 26.38 -12.31 -9.02
CA HIS A 216 26.71 -13.75 -8.89
C HIS A 216 25.72 -14.50 -7.96
N ALA A 217 25.18 -13.83 -6.94
CA ALA A 217 24.16 -14.39 -6.07
C ALA A 217 22.78 -14.51 -6.76
N GLY A 218 22.59 -13.87 -7.92
CA GLY A 218 21.35 -13.91 -8.70
C GLY A 218 20.46 -12.68 -8.52
N ALA A 219 21.01 -11.52 -8.12
CA ALA A 219 20.28 -10.26 -8.20
C ALA A 219 19.87 -9.97 -9.66
N THR A 220 18.67 -9.43 -9.85
CA THR A 220 18.17 -9.05 -11.18
C THR A 220 18.85 -7.79 -11.68
N MET A 221 19.16 -6.87 -10.76
CA MET A 221 19.78 -5.59 -11.05
C MET A 221 20.57 -5.09 -9.84
N PHE A 222 21.53 -4.19 -10.06
CA PHE A 222 22.30 -3.52 -9.03
C PHE A 222 22.22 -2.01 -9.21
N LEU A 223 22.06 -1.29 -8.10
CA LEU A 223 22.07 0.17 -8.03
C LEU A 223 23.14 0.64 -7.03
N ASP A 224 23.93 1.64 -7.42
CA ASP A 224 24.89 2.27 -6.51
C ASP A 224 24.18 3.28 -5.59
N LYS A 225 24.46 3.25 -4.27
CA LYS A 225 24.02 4.28 -3.33
C LYS A 225 24.85 5.57 -3.54
N PRO A 226 24.23 6.77 -3.51
CA PRO A 226 22.84 7.07 -3.20
C PRO A 226 21.90 6.86 -4.40
N VAL A 227 20.80 6.13 -4.18
CA VAL A 227 19.80 5.88 -5.22
C VAL A 227 18.81 7.05 -5.27
N ARG A 228 18.56 7.57 -6.47
CA ARG A 228 17.53 8.59 -6.67
C ARG A 228 16.16 7.92 -6.70
N LEU A 229 15.19 8.45 -5.95
CA LEU A 229 13.84 7.90 -5.88
C LEU A 229 13.22 7.68 -7.27
N ARG A 230 13.37 8.63 -8.18
CA ARG A 230 12.86 8.51 -9.55
C ARG A 230 13.47 7.31 -10.29
N GLN A 231 14.77 7.12 -10.19
CA GLN A 231 15.46 5.99 -10.79
C GLN A 231 14.95 4.66 -10.20
N LEU A 232 14.74 4.62 -8.89
CA LEU A 232 14.21 3.43 -8.20
C LEU A 232 12.80 3.08 -8.69
N VAL A 233 11.89 4.06 -8.77
CA VAL A 233 10.54 3.88 -9.29
C VAL A 233 10.54 3.36 -10.72
N GLU A 234 11.30 4.01 -11.62
CA GLU A 234 11.42 3.60 -13.02
C GLU A 234 11.98 2.18 -13.15
N THR A 235 12.99 1.83 -12.33
CA THR A 235 13.58 0.49 -12.32
C THR A 235 12.59 -0.57 -11.86
N ILE A 236 11.87 -0.32 -10.76
CA ILE A 236 10.86 -1.27 -10.25
C ILE A 236 9.77 -1.45 -11.29
N GLN A 237 9.28 -0.37 -11.89
CA GLN A 237 8.24 -0.42 -12.93
C GLN A 237 8.65 -1.30 -14.09
N GLN A 238 9.84 -1.09 -14.65
CA GLN A 238 10.35 -1.90 -15.76
C GLN A 238 10.44 -3.39 -15.42
N LEU A 239 10.90 -3.72 -14.20
CA LEU A 239 11.07 -5.09 -13.77
C LEU A 239 9.72 -5.80 -13.50
N VAL A 240 8.75 -5.07 -12.94
CA VAL A 240 7.42 -5.61 -12.65
C VAL A 240 6.59 -5.76 -13.92
N ASP A 241 6.69 -4.83 -14.88
CA ASP A 241 6.00 -4.90 -16.17
C ASP A 241 6.58 -5.98 -17.10
N ALA A 242 7.85 -6.34 -16.93
CA ALA A 242 8.49 -7.41 -17.68
C ALA A 242 8.10 -8.83 -17.19
N GLN A 243 7.38 -8.95 -16.07
CA GLN A 243 6.87 -10.24 -15.59
C GLN A 243 5.57 -10.59 -16.34
N PRO A 244 5.50 -11.70 -17.08
CA PRO A 244 4.22 -12.20 -17.57
C PRO A 244 3.37 -12.70 -16.38
N ASP A 245 2.09 -12.42 -16.43
CA ASP A 245 1.06 -12.91 -15.51
C ASP A 245 1.09 -14.43 -15.35
#